data_d2687e5a1b5678e06c9fa38837d6ff78
#
_entry.id   d2687e5a1b5678e06c9fa38837d6ff78
#
_cell.length_a   1.000
_cell.length_b   1.000
_cell.length_c   1.000
_cell.angle_alpha   90.00
_cell.angle_beta   90.00
_cell.angle_gamma   90.00
#
_symmetry.space_group_name_H-M   'P 1'
#
loop_
_entity.id
_entity.type
_entity.pdbx_description
1 polymer ?
#
loop_
_entity_poly.entity_id
_entity_poly.type
_entity_poly.pdbx_seq_one_letter_code
_entity_poly.pdbx_strand_id
1 'polypeptide(L)' 'MKNSLRELRAQRGWSQTDLAERLNVSRQTVNAIENERYDPSLPLAFQIAKLFDCAIEAIFSAD' A
#
# COMPACT_ATOMS: atom_id res chain seq x y z
N MET A 1 5.31 -8.56 5.91
CA MET A 1 4.52 -7.72 6.83
C MET A 1 3.06 -7.72 6.40
N LYS A 2 2.16 -8.00 7.32
CA LYS A 2 0.73 -8.00 7.04
C LYS A 2 0.23 -6.59 6.77
N ASN A 3 -0.74 -6.48 5.89
CA ASN A 3 -1.29 -5.17 5.55
C ASN A 3 -2.70 -5.30 4.98
N SER A 4 -3.42 -4.18 4.98
CA SER A 4 -4.76 -4.09 4.43
C SER A 4 -4.79 -3.27 3.13
N LEU A 5 -3.67 -3.20 2.44
CA LEU A 5 -3.54 -2.34 1.25
C LEU A 5 -4.53 -2.75 0.16
N ARG A 6 -4.70 -4.05 -0.07
CA ARG A 6 -5.64 -4.54 -1.08
C ARG A 6 -7.06 -4.10 -0.78
N GLU A 7 -7.48 -4.21 0.48
CA GLU A 7 -8.82 -3.83 0.92
C GLU A 7 -9.05 -2.33 0.75
N LEU A 8 -8.06 -1.53 1.14
CA LEU A 8 -8.16 -0.07 1.01
C LEU A 8 -8.25 0.33 -0.46
N ARG A 9 -7.46 -0.32 -1.30
CA ARG A 9 -7.47 -0.08 -2.73
C ARG A 9 -8.86 -0.43 -3.32
N ALA A 10 -9.38 -1.60 -2.93
CA ALA A 10 -10.68 -2.06 -3.41
C ALA A 10 -11.80 -1.11 -3.01
N GLN A 11 -11.75 -0.56 -1.79
CA GLN A 11 -12.75 0.40 -1.32
C GLN A 11 -12.78 1.66 -2.18
N ARG A 12 -11.64 2.02 -2.79
CA ARG A 12 -11.55 3.18 -3.67
C ARG A 12 -11.87 2.83 -5.13
N GLY A 13 -12.07 1.55 -5.43
CA GLY A 13 -12.31 1.10 -6.80
C GLY A 13 -11.05 1.17 -7.67
N TRP A 14 -9.87 1.11 -7.06
CA TRP A 14 -8.60 1.23 -7.77
C TRP A 14 -8.03 -0.13 -8.11
N SER A 15 -7.47 -0.26 -9.33
CA SER A 15 -6.63 -1.39 -9.70
C SER A 15 -5.25 -1.24 -9.05
N GLN A 16 -4.43 -2.30 -9.14
CA GLN A 16 -3.03 -2.19 -8.70
C GLN A 16 -2.29 -1.12 -9.50
N THR A 17 -2.57 -1.02 -10.79
CA THR A 17 -1.97 0.01 -11.64
C THR A 17 -2.38 1.41 -11.17
N ASP A 18 -3.67 1.59 -10.85
CA ASP A 18 -4.16 2.88 -10.35
C ASP A 18 -3.41 3.30 -9.08
N LEU A 19 -3.26 2.37 -8.15
CA LEU A 19 -2.55 2.66 -6.90
C LEU A 19 -1.07 2.95 -7.16
N ALA A 20 -0.45 2.15 -8.02
CA ALA A 20 0.97 2.34 -8.37
C ALA A 20 1.21 3.73 -8.93
N GLU A 21 0.33 4.20 -9.81
CA GLU A 21 0.45 5.53 -10.39
C GLU A 21 0.35 6.62 -9.32
N ARG A 22 -0.57 6.46 -8.39
CA ARG A 22 -0.75 7.44 -7.31
C ARG A 22 0.43 7.50 -6.35
N LEU A 23 1.13 6.38 -6.20
CA LEU A 23 2.31 6.29 -5.33
C LEU A 23 3.62 6.53 -6.09
N ASN A 24 3.55 6.65 -7.41
CA ASN A 24 4.72 6.80 -8.28
C ASN A 24 5.70 5.63 -8.12
N VAL A 25 5.15 4.43 -8.08
CA VAL A 25 5.94 3.18 -8.04
C VAL A 25 5.42 2.24 -9.12
N SER A 26 6.10 1.13 -9.33
CA SER A 26 5.67 0.14 -10.32
C SER A 26 4.49 -0.69 -9.79
N ARG A 27 3.71 -1.26 -10.70
CA ARG A 27 2.64 -2.18 -10.34
C ARG A 27 3.21 -3.40 -9.60
N GLN A 28 4.40 -3.85 -10.00
CA GLN A 28 5.07 -4.97 -9.34
C GLN A 28 5.34 -4.67 -7.87
N THR A 29 5.70 -3.43 -7.54
CA THR A 29 5.91 -3.02 -6.16
C THR A 29 4.62 -3.12 -5.35
N VAL A 30 3.51 -2.62 -5.89
CA VAL A 30 2.20 -2.74 -5.24
C VAL A 30 1.84 -4.20 -5.02
N ASN A 31 1.99 -5.02 -6.06
CA ASN A 31 1.69 -6.45 -5.97
C ASN A 31 2.53 -7.12 -4.88
N ALA A 32 3.83 -6.83 -4.84
CA ALA A 32 4.74 -7.43 -3.85
C ALA A 32 4.36 -7.03 -2.43
N ILE A 33 3.97 -5.77 -2.21
CA ILE A 33 3.54 -5.32 -0.88
C ILE A 33 2.25 -6.03 -0.48
N GLU A 34 1.26 -6.08 -1.36
CA GLU A 34 -0.02 -6.71 -1.05
C GLU A 34 0.12 -8.19 -0.75
N ASN A 35 1.09 -8.86 -1.37
CA ASN A 35 1.33 -10.28 -1.16
C ASN A 35 2.38 -10.55 -0.08
N GLU A 36 2.76 -9.52 0.68
CA GLU A 36 3.67 -9.64 1.83
C GLU A 36 5.07 -10.15 1.46
N ARG A 37 5.50 -9.92 0.22
CA ARG A 37 6.84 -10.30 -0.25
C ARG A 37 7.83 -9.15 -0.21
N TYR A 38 7.37 -7.95 0.08
CA TYR A 38 8.19 -6.75 0.11
C TYR A 38 7.59 -5.78 1.11
N ASP A 39 8.42 -5.30 2.03
CA ASP A 39 7.99 -4.28 2.98
C ASP A 39 8.37 -2.92 2.42
N PRO A 40 7.44 -1.96 2.39
CA PRO A 40 7.77 -0.64 1.85
C PRO A 40 8.80 0.07 2.71
N SER A 41 9.61 0.92 2.08
CA SER A 41 10.47 1.84 2.82
C SER A 41 9.61 2.72 3.71
N LEU A 42 10.21 3.31 4.74
CA LEU A 42 9.47 4.21 5.62
C LEU A 42 8.87 5.40 4.84
N PRO A 43 9.61 6.06 3.93
CA PRO A 43 8.99 7.13 3.13
C PRO A 43 7.79 6.64 2.32
N LEU A 44 7.86 5.45 1.73
CA LEU A 44 6.74 4.91 0.97
C LEU A 44 5.55 4.58 1.88
N ALA A 45 5.82 4.04 3.07
CA ALA A 45 4.77 3.74 4.04
C ALA A 45 4.02 5.01 4.46
N PHE A 46 4.75 6.11 4.70
CA PHE A 46 4.12 7.39 5.01
C PHE A 46 3.29 7.91 3.84
N GLN A 47 3.79 7.73 2.62
CA GLN A 47 3.08 8.14 1.42
C GLN A 47 1.75 7.38 1.27
N ILE A 48 1.78 6.08 1.53
CA ILE A 48 0.59 5.23 1.50
C ILE A 48 -0.41 5.69 2.56
N ALA A 49 0.06 5.92 3.79
CA ALA A 49 -0.80 6.37 4.88
C ALA A 49 -1.47 7.71 4.54
N LYS A 50 -0.72 8.63 3.95
CA LYS A 50 -1.23 9.93 3.54
C LYS A 50 -2.28 9.78 2.45
N LEU A 51 -2.03 8.91 1.48
CA LEU A 51 -2.96 8.70 0.37
C LEU A 51 -4.32 8.19 0.87
N PHE A 52 -4.30 7.28 1.83
CA PHE A 52 -5.53 6.69 2.38
C PHE A 52 -6.03 7.42 3.63
N ASP A 53 -5.36 8.49 4.03
CA ASP A 53 -5.76 9.34 5.17
C ASP A 53 -5.95 8.53 6.44
N CYS A 54 -4.97 7.69 6.77
CA CYS A 54 -4.99 6.91 8.00
C CYS A 54 -3.56 6.71 8.51
N ALA A 55 -3.46 6.25 9.74
CA ALA A 55 -2.15 5.99 10.35
C ALA A 55 -1.48 4.77 9.70
N ILE A 56 -0.15 4.74 9.72
CA ILE A 56 0.60 3.59 9.22
C ILE A 56 0.14 2.31 9.90
N GLU A 57 -0.08 2.35 11.21
CA GLU A 57 -0.47 1.19 11.99
C GLU A 57 -1.88 0.67 11.62
N ALA A 58 -2.70 1.52 11.00
CA ALA A 58 -4.00 1.08 10.50
C ALA A 58 -3.88 0.29 9.21
N ILE A 59 -2.73 0.38 8.52
CA ILE A 59 -2.50 -0.28 7.25
C ILE A 59 -1.57 -1.48 7.41
N PHE A 60 -0.49 -1.31 8.16
CA PHE A 60 0.58 -2.31 8.28
C PHE A 60 0.65 -2.86 9.69
N SER A 61 0.90 -4.16 9.79
CA SER A 61 1.08 -4.85 11.06
C SER A 61 2.41 -5.59 11.03
N ALA A 62 3.13 -5.57 12.14
CA ALA A 62 4.47 -6.17 12.24
C ALA A 62 4.43 -7.69 12.34
N ASP A 63 3.31 -8.29 12.64
CA ASP A 63 3.21 -9.76 12.79
C ASP A 63 2.34 -10.44 11.74
#